data_71d331a41d6c45a7f42ad9e94cd502db
#
_entry.id   71d331a41d6c45a7f42ad9e94cd502db
#
_cell.length_a   1.000
_cell.length_b   1.000
_cell.length_c   1.000
_cell.angle_alpha   90.00
_cell.angle_beta   90.00
_cell.angle_gamma   90.00
#
_symmetry.space_group_name_H-M   'P 1'
#
loop_
_entity.id
_entity.type
_entity.pdbx_description
1 polymer ?
#
loop_
_entity_poly.entity_id
_entity_poly.type
_entity_poly.pdbx_seq_one_letter_code
_entity_poly.pdbx_strand_id
1 'polypeptide(L)'
;TFVPPSWRFHLGHSYYLLGRYGEAVALFREAIERAPKFRPSRMYLVCAFAEMGQIEDARDAAKSLLEAWPNFTSGSAVKFFPIRREEDKNRIIDSLSKAGLPKT
;
A
#
# COMPACT_ATOMS: atom_id res chain seq x y z
N THR A 1 15.90 -10.85 -21.80
CA THR A 1 14.71 -10.01 -21.62
C THR A 1 14.89 -9.12 -20.39
N PHE A 2 14.72 -7.82 -20.60
CA PHE A 2 14.84 -6.87 -19.51
C PHE A 2 13.60 -6.91 -18.62
N VAL A 3 13.82 -7.06 -17.30
CA VAL A 3 12.75 -7.00 -16.31
C VAL A 3 12.97 -5.74 -15.47
N PRO A 4 12.00 -4.79 -15.44
CA PRO A 4 12.15 -3.55 -14.67
C PRO A 4 12.36 -3.84 -13.19
N PRO A 5 13.15 -3.01 -12.47
CA PRO A 5 13.33 -3.19 -11.02
C PRO A 5 12.02 -3.13 -10.23
N SER A 6 10.99 -2.47 -10.77
CA SER A 6 9.68 -2.33 -10.13
C SER A 6 8.72 -3.48 -10.38
N TRP A 7 9.17 -4.57 -11.01
CA TRP A 7 8.26 -5.68 -11.36
C TRP A 7 7.56 -6.29 -10.14
N ARG A 8 8.24 -6.34 -8.99
CA ARG A 8 7.64 -6.88 -7.77
C ARG A 8 6.44 -6.05 -7.32
N PHE A 9 6.59 -4.73 -7.38
CA PHE A 9 5.49 -3.84 -7.05
C PHE A 9 4.32 -4.04 -8.03
N HIS A 10 4.60 -4.05 -9.32
CA HIS A 10 3.54 -4.17 -10.34
C HIS A 10 2.81 -5.51 -10.24
N LEU A 11 3.52 -6.59 -10.00
CA LEU A 11 2.90 -7.89 -9.82
C LEU A 11 2.07 -7.93 -8.53
N GLY A 12 2.61 -7.38 -7.44
CA GLY A 12 1.89 -7.25 -6.17
C GLY A 12 0.61 -6.44 -6.33
N HIS A 13 0.68 -5.34 -7.06
CA HIS A 13 -0.48 -4.50 -7.35
C HIS A 13 -1.54 -5.27 -8.14
N SER A 14 -1.12 -6.08 -9.11
CA SER A 14 -2.04 -6.94 -9.87
C SER A 14 -2.75 -7.94 -8.97
N TYR A 15 -2.03 -8.61 -8.07
CA TYR A 15 -2.64 -9.52 -7.11
C TYR A 15 -3.59 -8.78 -6.17
N TYR A 16 -3.21 -7.59 -5.73
CA TYR A 16 -4.08 -6.76 -4.88
C TYR A 16 -5.41 -6.49 -5.57
N LEU A 17 -5.37 -6.08 -6.84
CA LEU A 17 -6.59 -5.80 -7.60
C LEU A 17 -7.45 -7.04 -7.82
N LEU A 18 -6.84 -8.22 -7.85
CA LEU A 18 -7.55 -9.49 -7.98
C LEU A 18 -8.08 -10.02 -6.64
N GLY A 19 -7.83 -9.31 -5.54
CA GLY A 19 -8.23 -9.76 -4.22
C GLY A 19 -7.32 -10.82 -3.61
N ARG A 20 -6.18 -11.09 -4.23
CA ARG A 20 -5.20 -12.08 -3.74
C ARG A 20 -4.19 -11.38 -2.85
N TYR A 21 -4.66 -10.96 -1.70
CA TYR A 21 -3.91 -10.06 -0.80
C TYR A 21 -2.68 -10.71 -0.17
N GLY A 22 -2.73 -11.99 0.16
CA GLY A 22 -1.58 -12.69 0.74
C GLY A 22 -0.38 -12.70 -0.20
N GLU A 23 -0.62 -12.95 -1.47
CA GLU A 23 0.42 -12.94 -2.49
C GLU A 23 0.91 -11.52 -2.75
N ALA A 24 0.01 -10.55 -2.72
CA ALA A 24 0.36 -9.15 -2.85
C ALA A 24 1.28 -8.71 -1.71
N VAL A 25 0.96 -9.08 -0.46
CA VAL A 25 1.77 -8.76 0.72
C VAL A 25 3.21 -9.26 0.55
N ALA A 26 3.39 -10.50 0.12
CA ALA A 26 4.73 -11.07 -0.07
C ALA A 26 5.55 -10.25 -1.07
N LEU A 27 4.93 -9.86 -2.19
CA LEU A 27 5.60 -9.08 -3.23
C LEU A 27 5.88 -7.64 -2.78
N PHE A 28 4.95 -7.01 -2.08
CA PHE A 28 5.18 -5.66 -1.55
C PHE A 28 6.32 -5.64 -0.54
N ARG A 29 6.44 -6.66 0.32
CA ARG A 29 7.55 -6.78 1.26
C ARG A 29 8.89 -6.87 0.53
N GLU A 30 8.97 -7.71 -0.49
CA GLU A 30 10.17 -7.81 -1.31
C GLU A 30 10.50 -6.49 -2.01
N ALA A 31 9.48 -5.81 -2.53
CA ALA A 31 9.66 -4.52 -3.19
C ALA A 31 10.21 -3.48 -2.22
N ILE A 32 9.70 -3.46 -0.98
CA ILE A 32 10.16 -2.53 0.07
C ILE A 32 11.61 -2.79 0.43
N GLU A 33 12.03 -4.06 0.54
CA GLU A 33 13.42 -4.40 0.83
C GLU A 33 14.37 -3.86 -0.23
N ARG A 34 13.95 -3.93 -1.50
CA ARG A 34 14.79 -3.51 -2.62
C ARG A 34 14.74 -2.03 -2.90
N ALA A 35 13.63 -1.38 -2.58
CA ALA A 35 13.44 0.05 -2.81
C ALA A 35 12.66 0.66 -1.64
N PRO A 36 13.33 0.87 -0.48
CA PRO A 36 12.64 1.32 0.74
C PRO A 36 11.98 2.70 0.61
N LYS A 37 12.42 3.53 -0.32
CA LYS A 37 11.89 4.88 -0.51
C LYS A 37 10.74 4.94 -1.50
N PHE A 38 10.39 3.83 -2.13
CA PHE A 38 9.28 3.78 -3.08
C PHE A 38 7.97 3.67 -2.31
N ARG A 39 7.25 4.79 -2.19
CA ARG A 39 6.04 4.91 -1.36
C ARG A 39 4.90 3.96 -1.72
N PRO A 40 4.59 3.73 -3.02
CA PRO A 40 3.44 2.89 -3.37
C PRO A 40 3.48 1.50 -2.75
N SER A 41 4.65 0.85 -2.67
CA SER A 41 4.77 -0.47 -2.07
C SER A 41 4.35 -0.47 -0.60
N ARG A 42 4.77 0.54 0.15
CA ARG A 42 4.41 0.65 1.56
C ARG A 42 2.93 0.96 1.76
N MET A 43 2.38 1.84 0.93
CA MET A 43 0.97 2.18 1.00
C MET A 43 0.09 0.97 0.71
N TYR A 44 0.36 0.25 -0.37
CA TYR A 44 -0.44 -0.92 -0.73
C TYR A 44 -0.25 -2.09 0.23
N LEU A 45 0.90 -2.17 0.89
CA LEU A 45 1.09 -3.17 1.95
C LEU A 45 0.09 -2.93 3.10
N VAL A 46 -0.05 -1.68 3.54
CA VAL A 46 -1.04 -1.31 4.56
C VAL A 46 -2.45 -1.70 4.09
N CYS A 47 -2.78 -1.33 2.85
CA CYS A 47 -4.09 -1.62 2.28
C CYS A 47 -4.38 -3.12 2.21
N ALA A 48 -3.40 -3.92 1.78
CA ALA A 48 -3.56 -5.37 1.68
C ALA A 48 -3.82 -6.00 3.06
N PHE A 49 -3.07 -5.62 4.07
CA PHE A 49 -3.31 -6.11 5.43
C PHE A 49 -4.70 -5.73 5.94
N ALA A 50 -5.11 -4.48 5.71
CA ALA A 50 -6.43 -4.02 6.13
C ALA A 50 -7.56 -4.79 5.43
N GLU A 51 -7.41 -5.06 4.14
CA GLU A 51 -8.39 -5.83 3.37
C GLU A 51 -8.48 -7.28 3.86
N MET A 52 -7.38 -7.84 4.36
CA MET A 52 -7.36 -9.18 4.95
C MET A 52 -7.94 -9.23 6.36
N GLY A 53 -8.28 -8.08 6.93
CA GLY A 53 -8.71 -7.99 8.33
C GLY A 53 -7.58 -8.11 9.33
N GLN A 54 -6.33 -8.09 8.89
CA GLN A 54 -5.15 -8.16 9.77
C GLN A 54 -4.80 -6.74 10.21
N ILE A 55 -5.61 -6.20 11.10
CA ILE A 55 -5.55 -4.78 11.48
C ILE A 55 -4.27 -4.44 12.23
N GLU A 56 -3.75 -5.34 13.07
CA GLU A 56 -2.50 -5.10 13.79
C GLU A 56 -1.31 -5.01 12.83
N ASP A 57 -1.26 -5.92 11.85
CA ASP A 57 -0.22 -5.87 10.82
C ASP A 57 -0.34 -4.60 9.98
N ALA A 58 -1.58 -4.20 9.66
CA ALA A 58 -1.83 -2.96 8.94
C ALA A 58 -1.34 -1.75 9.74
N ARG A 59 -1.59 -1.72 11.05
CA ARG A 59 -1.12 -0.64 11.93
C ARG A 59 0.40 -0.57 11.99
N ASP A 60 1.06 -1.72 12.10
CA ASP A 60 2.52 -1.78 12.13
C ASP A 60 3.11 -1.26 10.81
N ALA A 61 2.53 -1.67 9.70
CA ALA A 61 2.95 -1.19 8.37
C ALA A 61 2.70 0.31 8.22
N ALA A 62 1.57 0.81 8.73
CA ALA A 62 1.24 2.24 8.70
C ALA A 62 2.22 3.05 9.55
N LYS A 63 2.59 2.53 10.72
CA LYS A 63 3.56 3.17 11.60
C LYS A 63 4.91 3.30 10.90
N SER A 64 5.36 2.23 10.24
CA SER A 64 6.59 2.25 9.46
C SER A 64 6.53 3.28 8.32
N LEU A 65 5.39 3.37 7.66
CA LEU A 65 5.15 4.37 6.61
C LEU A 65 5.29 5.78 7.17
N LEU A 66 4.69 6.07 8.32
CA LEU A 66 4.75 7.39 8.95
C LEU A 66 6.15 7.73 9.49
N GLU A 67 6.93 6.74 9.87
CA GLU A 67 8.32 6.98 10.26
C GLU A 67 9.13 7.49 9.07
N ALA A 68 8.87 6.96 7.88
CA ALA A 68 9.54 7.39 6.66
C ALA A 68 8.97 8.70 6.12
N TRP A 69 7.65 8.87 6.20
CA TRP A 69 6.95 10.06 5.70
C TRP A 69 5.93 10.56 6.73
N PRO A 70 6.38 11.36 7.73
CA PRO A 70 5.51 11.77 8.85
C PRO A 70 4.26 12.56 8.46
N ASN A 71 4.29 13.21 7.31
CA ASN A 71 3.16 14.02 6.83
C ASN A 71 2.22 13.26 5.90
N PHE A 72 2.42 11.96 5.75
CA PHE A 72 1.59 11.13 4.87
C PHE A 72 0.17 11.03 5.44
N THR A 73 -0.83 11.24 4.58
CA THR A 73 -2.24 11.09 4.95
C THR A 73 -2.96 10.23 3.91
N SER A 74 -4.09 9.63 4.28
CA SER A 74 -4.89 8.85 3.34
C SER A 74 -5.42 9.74 2.20
N GLY A 75 -5.73 10.99 2.50
CA GLY A 75 -6.15 11.95 1.47
C GLY A 75 -5.03 12.28 0.50
N SER A 76 -3.79 12.42 0.98
CA SER A 76 -2.65 12.70 0.10
C SER A 76 -2.32 11.50 -0.79
N ALA A 77 -2.54 10.28 -0.29
CA ALA A 77 -2.26 9.08 -1.06
C ALA A 77 -2.98 9.07 -2.40
N VAL A 78 -4.28 9.38 -2.39
CA VAL A 78 -5.10 9.36 -3.62
C VAL A 78 -4.80 10.51 -4.56
N LYS A 79 -4.10 11.55 -4.09
CA LYS A 79 -3.66 12.66 -4.94
C LYS A 79 -2.37 12.33 -5.68
N PHE A 80 -1.46 11.60 -5.02
CA PHE A 80 -0.15 11.29 -5.60
C PHE A 80 -0.16 10.07 -6.52
N PHE A 81 -1.09 9.13 -6.29
CA PHE A 81 -1.13 7.92 -7.07
C PHE A 81 -2.28 7.98 -8.07
N PRO A 82 -2.06 7.59 -9.34
CA PRO A 82 -3.06 7.70 -10.39
C PRO A 82 -4.15 6.64 -10.25
N ILE A 83 -5.03 6.84 -9.29
CA ILE A 83 -6.17 5.96 -9.06
C ILE A 83 -7.35 6.59 -9.80
N ARG A 84 -7.88 5.88 -10.78
CA ARG A 84 -8.91 6.42 -11.67
C ARG A 84 -10.32 6.31 -11.14
N ARG A 85 -10.63 5.19 -10.45
CA ARG A 85 -12.00 4.91 -9.99
C ARG A 85 -12.21 5.46 -8.60
N GLU A 86 -13.33 6.17 -8.40
CA GLU A 86 -13.70 6.68 -7.07
C GLU A 86 -13.85 5.57 -6.04
N GLU A 87 -14.41 4.43 -6.47
CA GLU A 87 -14.54 3.26 -5.61
C GLU A 87 -13.20 2.80 -5.07
N ASP A 88 -12.18 2.77 -5.93
CA ASP A 88 -10.84 2.34 -5.55
C ASP A 88 -10.19 3.36 -4.62
N LYS A 89 -10.38 4.66 -4.89
CA LYS A 89 -9.90 5.71 -4.00
C LYS A 89 -10.50 5.58 -2.61
N ASN A 90 -11.81 5.37 -2.55
CA ASN A 90 -12.52 5.24 -1.27
C ASN A 90 -12.07 4.01 -0.50
N ARG A 91 -11.84 2.89 -1.18
CA ARG A 91 -11.32 1.67 -0.54
C ARG A 91 -9.94 1.89 0.06
N ILE A 92 -9.07 2.58 -0.68
CA ILE A 92 -7.72 2.89 -0.20
C ILE A 92 -7.79 3.81 1.01
N ILE A 93 -8.59 4.87 0.96
CA ILE A 93 -8.77 5.78 2.08
C ILE A 93 -9.30 5.03 3.31
N ASP A 94 -10.30 4.18 3.13
CA ASP A 94 -10.87 3.37 4.20
C ASP A 94 -9.82 2.46 4.84
N SER A 95 -9.07 1.74 4.01
CA SER A 95 -8.04 0.81 4.48
C SER A 95 -6.96 1.53 5.27
N LEU A 96 -6.48 2.66 4.75
CA LEU A 96 -5.46 3.46 5.41
C LEU A 96 -5.99 4.04 6.73
N SER A 97 -7.24 4.48 6.74
CA SER A 97 -7.87 5.01 7.95
C SER A 97 -8.03 3.93 9.02
N LYS A 98 -8.43 2.73 8.64
CA LYS A 98 -8.52 1.59 9.57
C LYS A 98 -7.18 1.25 10.19
N ALA A 99 -6.10 1.46 9.46
CA ALA A 99 -4.74 1.23 9.95
C ALA A 99 -4.23 2.38 10.83
N GLY A 100 -5.00 3.43 11.01
CA GLY A 100 -4.65 4.54 11.89
C GLY A 100 -3.99 5.73 11.20
N LEU A 101 -3.92 5.74 9.88
CA LEU A 101 -3.37 6.89 9.16
C LEU A 101 -4.37 8.06 9.18
N PRO A 102 -3.90 9.30 9.40
CA PRO A 102 -4.79 10.46 9.37
C PRO A 102 -5.31 10.71 7.95
N LYS A 103 -6.50 11.28 7.86
CA LYS A 103 -7.12 11.60 6.56
C LYS A 103 -6.57 12.89 5.95
N THR A 104 -6.18 13.83 6.78
CA THR A 104 -5.69 15.14 6.35
C THR A 104 -4.50 15.58 7.16
#